data_fbcb0a67e95c2ca0bcef7c68c41975a4
#
_entry.id   fbcb0a67e95c2ca0bcef7c68c41975a4
#
_cell.length_a   1.000
_cell.length_b   1.000
_cell.length_c   1.000
_cell.angle_alpha   90.00
_cell.angle_beta   90.00
_cell.angle_gamma   90.00
#
_symmetry.space_group_name_H-M   'P 1'
#
loop_
_entity.id
_entity.type
_entity.pdbx_description
1 polymer ?
#
loop_
_entity_poly.entity_id
_entity_poly.type
_entity_poly.pdbx_seq_one_letter_code
_entity_poly.pdbx_strand_id
1 'polypeptide(L)'
;MSWIQQEIRELKVNRYIIIDEEPCKILSIQTGKTGKHGEAKSRIEAIGLFDEKKRSIVHPVTHKIKVPQIDKRKAQVLALIGGDRVQLMDLENYETFELEVPPEFKGQIEPGKEVLYLSAMGRRKITRL
;
A
#
# COMPACT_ATOMS: atom_id res chain seq x y z
N MET A 1 3.87 -8.58 -14.38
CA MET A 1 2.80 -8.51 -13.38
C MET A 1 3.42 -8.35 -12.02
N SER A 2 2.96 -7.38 -11.27
CA SER A 2 3.59 -7.00 -10.00
C SER A 2 2.83 -7.58 -8.82
N TRP A 3 2.46 -8.84 -8.89
CA TRP A 3 1.80 -9.54 -7.78
C TRP A 3 2.16 -11.02 -7.79
N ILE A 4 2.06 -11.62 -6.61
CA ILE A 4 2.21 -13.07 -6.40
C ILE A 4 0.97 -13.56 -5.65
N GLN A 5 0.81 -14.89 -5.57
CA GLN A 5 -0.27 -15.47 -4.77
C GLN A 5 0.30 -16.06 -3.49
N GLN A 6 -0.42 -15.87 -2.38
CA GLN A 6 -0.13 -16.49 -1.10
C GLN A 6 -1.43 -17.01 -0.49
N GLU A 7 -1.30 -18.04 0.35
CA GLU A 7 -2.45 -18.50 1.13
C GLU A 7 -2.75 -17.53 2.26
N ILE A 8 -4.02 -17.42 2.62
CA ILE A 8 -4.47 -16.55 3.72
C ILE A 8 -3.66 -16.78 4.99
N ARG A 9 -3.36 -18.04 5.33
CA ARG A 9 -2.60 -18.38 6.55
C ARG A 9 -1.18 -17.84 6.58
N GLU A 10 -0.64 -17.44 5.44
CA GLU A 10 0.71 -16.88 5.34
C GLU A 10 0.75 -15.36 5.54
N LEU A 11 -0.41 -14.71 5.60
CA LEU A 11 -0.50 -13.26 5.71
C LEU A 11 -0.26 -12.79 7.14
N LYS A 12 0.23 -11.56 7.25
CA LYS A 12 0.50 -10.92 8.54
C LYS A 12 0.00 -9.48 8.53
N VAL A 13 -0.34 -8.98 9.71
CA VAL A 13 -0.70 -7.57 9.89
C VAL A 13 0.44 -6.69 9.40
N ASN A 14 0.10 -5.56 8.80
CA ASN A 14 1.00 -4.58 8.18
C ASN A 14 1.62 -5.03 6.85
N ARG A 15 1.27 -6.22 6.37
CA ARG A 15 1.58 -6.64 5.00
C ARG A 15 0.46 -6.20 4.05
N TYR A 16 0.61 -6.51 2.78
CA TYR A 16 -0.26 -5.97 1.74
C TYR A 16 -0.94 -7.09 0.97
N ILE A 17 -2.20 -6.85 0.57
CA ILE A 17 -2.98 -7.76 -0.27
C ILE A 17 -3.76 -6.94 -1.28
N ILE A 18 -4.25 -7.59 -2.35
CA ILE A 18 -5.11 -6.94 -3.33
C ILE A 18 -6.55 -7.35 -3.05
N ILE A 19 -7.40 -6.35 -2.83
CA ILE A 19 -8.85 -6.52 -2.65
C ILE A 19 -9.54 -5.60 -3.63
N ASP A 20 -10.47 -6.13 -4.44
CA ASP A 20 -11.20 -5.35 -5.45
C ASP A 20 -10.25 -4.57 -6.37
N GLU A 21 -9.16 -5.24 -6.77
CA GLU A 21 -8.13 -4.66 -7.65
C GLU A 21 -7.37 -3.47 -7.05
N GLU A 22 -7.49 -3.26 -5.73
CA GLU A 22 -6.78 -2.22 -5.02
C GLU A 22 -5.74 -2.81 -4.06
N PRO A 23 -4.51 -2.26 -4.03
CA PRO A 23 -3.53 -2.68 -3.03
C PRO A 23 -3.94 -2.13 -1.68
N CYS A 24 -3.99 -3.01 -0.67
CA CYS A 24 -4.44 -2.67 0.67
C CYS A 24 -3.44 -3.12 1.71
N LYS A 25 -3.35 -2.38 2.80
CA LYS A 25 -2.54 -2.76 3.95
C LYS A 25 -3.42 -3.48 4.97
N ILE A 26 -2.98 -4.62 5.43
CA ILE A 26 -3.72 -5.43 6.41
C ILE A 26 -3.66 -4.74 7.78
N LEU A 27 -4.83 -4.48 8.35
CA LEU A 27 -4.97 -3.87 9.67
C LEU A 27 -5.15 -4.91 10.76
N SER A 28 -5.93 -5.97 10.49
CA SER A 28 -6.17 -7.03 11.47
C SER A 28 -6.47 -8.35 10.78
N ILE A 29 -6.14 -9.45 11.47
CA ILE A 29 -6.43 -10.81 11.03
C ILE A 29 -7.00 -11.55 12.21
N GLN A 30 -8.21 -12.09 12.05
CA GLN A 30 -8.85 -12.93 13.05
C GLN A 30 -9.14 -14.30 12.45
N THR A 31 -8.59 -15.33 13.05
CA THR A 31 -8.74 -16.71 12.55
C THR A 31 -9.51 -17.54 13.55
N GLY A 32 -10.49 -18.29 13.06
CA GLY A 32 -11.29 -19.18 13.88
C GLY A 32 -11.80 -20.36 13.07
N LYS A 33 -12.15 -21.43 13.76
CA LYS A 33 -12.78 -22.60 13.14
C LYS A 33 -14.29 -22.49 13.26
N THR A 34 -14.98 -22.87 12.19
CA THR A 34 -16.42 -22.95 12.19
C THR A 34 -16.83 -24.42 12.22
N GLY A 35 -17.34 -24.88 13.37
CA GLY A 35 -17.87 -26.23 13.51
C GLY A 35 -16.81 -27.33 13.65
N LYS A 36 -17.30 -28.56 13.84
CA LYS A 36 -16.49 -29.73 14.16
C LYS A 36 -15.64 -30.23 12.99
N HIS A 37 -16.09 -29.98 11.77
CA HIS A 37 -15.40 -30.39 10.53
C HIS A 37 -15.11 -29.20 9.62
N GLY A 38 -15.28 -27.97 10.12
CA GLY A 38 -15.05 -26.78 9.35
C GLY A 38 -13.56 -26.45 9.22
N GLU A 39 -13.16 -25.97 8.07
CA GLU A 39 -11.85 -25.37 7.90
C GLU A 39 -11.75 -24.09 8.70
N ALA A 40 -10.56 -23.77 9.18
CA ALA A 40 -10.33 -22.47 9.77
C ALA A 40 -10.52 -21.39 8.72
N LYS A 41 -11.18 -20.32 9.10
CA LYS A 41 -11.38 -19.14 8.25
C LYS A 41 -10.78 -17.93 8.91
N SER A 42 -10.26 -17.03 8.09
CA SER A 42 -9.72 -15.77 8.57
C SER A 42 -10.58 -14.62 8.09
N ARG A 43 -10.85 -13.69 8.99
CA ARG A 43 -11.42 -12.39 8.67
C ARG A 43 -10.28 -11.39 8.64
N ILE A 44 -10.12 -10.72 7.52
CA ILE A 44 -9.06 -9.74 7.32
C ILE A 44 -9.68 -8.37 7.09
N GLU A 45 -9.26 -7.42 7.89
CA GLU A 45 -9.60 -6.02 7.68
C GLU A 45 -8.38 -5.30 7.13
N ALA A 46 -8.57 -4.51 6.09
CA ALA A 46 -7.50 -3.83 5.40
C ALA A 46 -7.94 -2.45 4.93
N ILE A 47 -6.99 -1.60 4.63
CA ILE A 47 -7.24 -0.25 4.13
C ILE A 47 -6.50 -0.04 2.81
N GLY A 48 -7.20 0.50 1.82
CA GLY A 48 -6.61 0.80 0.52
C GLY A 48 -5.47 1.81 0.64
N LEU A 49 -4.37 1.56 -0.04
CA LEU A 49 -3.20 2.44 0.00
C LEU A 49 -3.46 3.78 -0.68
N PHE A 50 -4.25 3.80 -1.73
CA PHE A 50 -4.47 5.00 -2.53
C PHE A 50 -5.84 5.64 -2.29
N ASP A 51 -6.88 4.84 -2.11
CA ASP A 51 -8.23 5.34 -1.89
C ASP A 51 -8.60 5.48 -0.40
N GLU A 52 -7.77 4.93 0.49
CA GLU A 52 -7.95 4.96 1.95
C GLU A 52 -9.29 4.37 2.43
N LYS A 53 -9.89 3.50 1.61
CA LYS A 53 -11.13 2.84 1.97
C LYS A 53 -10.87 1.56 2.74
N LYS A 54 -11.61 1.37 3.82
CA LYS A 54 -11.55 0.12 4.59
C LYS A 54 -12.31 -0.97 3.86
N ARG A 55 -11.73 -2.16 3.86
CA ARG A 55 -12.30 -3.35 3.27
C ARG A 55 -12.15 -4.53 4.22
N SER A 56 -13.09 -5.44 4.13
CA SER A 56 -13.07 -6.65 4.95
C SER A 56 -13.36 -7.85 4.07
N ILE A 57 -12.61 -8.92 4.27
CA ILE A 57 -12.80 -10.20 3.56
C ILE A 57 -12.79 -11.35 4.55
N VAL A 58 -13.47 -12.44 4.21
CA VAL A 58 -13.46 -13.68 4.97
C VAL A 58 -13.22 -14.82 3.99
N HIS A 59 -12.17 -15.59 4.24
CA HIS A 59 -11.80 -16.72 3.40
C HIS A 59 -11.25 -17.88 4.24
N PRO A 60 -11.35 -19.11 3.76
CA PRO A 60 -10.62 -20.23 4.37
C PRO A 60 -9.11 -19.93 4.38
N VAL A 61 -8.40 -20.44 5.38
CA VAL A 61 -6.96 -20.19 5.53
C VAL A 61 -6.13 -20.73 4.38
N THR A 62 -6.66 -21.69 3.62
CA THR A 62 -6.00 -22.25 2.44
C THR A 62 -6.30 -21.49 1.15
N HIS A 63 -7.23 -20.54 1.20
CA HIS A 63 -7.57 -19.72 0.03
C HIS A 63 -6.36 -18.88 -0.40
N LYS A 64 -6.14 -18.82 -1.71
CA LYS A 64 -5.04 -18.00 -2.26
C LYS A 64 -5.54 -16.62 -2.62
N ILE A 65 -4.76 -15.62 -2.23
CA ILE A 65 -5.06 -14.22 -2.52
C ILE A 65 -3.84 -13.57 -3.17
N LYS A 66 -4.09 -12.57 -4.00
CA LYS A 66 -3.02 -11.82 -4.65
C LYS A 66 -2.37 -10.87 -3.66
N VAL A 67 -1.03 -10.85 -3.69
CA VAL A 67 -0.20 -9.96 -2.87
C VAL A 67 0.56 -9.04 -3.82
N PRO A 68 0.40 -7.72 -3.72
CA PRO A 68 1.07 -6.80 -4.63
C PRO A 68 2.55 -6.68 -4.30
N GLN A 69 3.34 -6.36 -5.31
CA GLN A 69 4.72 -5.95 -5.08
C GLN A 69 4.71 -4.48 -4.69
N ILE A 70 5.29 -4.19 -3.53
CA ILE A 70 5.38 -2.83 -3.00
C ILE A 70 6.84 -2.40 -3.01
N ASP A 71 7.14 -1.29 -3.69
CA ASP A 71 8.45 -0.68 -3.66
C ASP A 71 8.41 0.56 -2.78
N LYS A 72 9.32 0.62 -1.81
CA LYS A 72 9.49 1.79 -0.95
C LYS A 72 10.82 2.43 -1.33
N ARG A 73 10.77 3.71 -1.73
CA ARG A 73 11.91 4.37 -2.35
C ARG A 73 12.06 5.79 -1.81
N LYS A 74 13.25 6.33 -2.00
CA LYS A 74 13.54 7.74 -1.66
C LYS A 74 13.51 8.58 -2.92
N ALA A 75 13.01 9.80 -2.78
CA ALA A 75 13.01 10.79 -3.84
C ALA A 75 13.41 12.15 -3.31
N GLN A 76 14.00 12.97 -4.17
CA GLN A 76 14.32 14.34 -3.85
C GLN A 76 13.22 15.25 -4.40
N VAL A 77 12.82 16.22 -3.58
CA VAL A 77 11.87 17.24 -4.00
C VAL A 77 12.58 18.22 -4.92
N LEU A 78 12.13 18.33 -6.16
CA LEU A 78 12.69 19.26 -7.14
C LEU A 78 11.99 20.62 -7.09
N ALA A 79 10.65 20.60 -7.06
CA ALA A 79 9.86 21.81 -7.09
C ALA A 79 8.46 21.56 -6.54
N LEU A 80 7.85 22.59 -5.99
CA LEU A 80 6.43 22.59 -5.67
C LEU A 80 5.69 23.19 -6.85
N ILE A 81 4.60 22.54 -7.26
CA ILE A 81 3.79 22.97 -8.40
C ILE A 81 2.41 23.36 -7.87
N GLY A 82 2.18 24.66 -7.77
CA GLY A 82 0.99 25.14 -7.07
C GLY A 82 1.03 24.77 -5.60
N GLY A 83 -0.12 24.65 -4.95
CA GLY A 83 -0.19 24.35 -3.52
C GLY A 83 -0.31 22.88 -3.20
N ASP A 84 -0.59 22.03 -4.19
CA ASP A 84 -1.03 20.66 -3.95
C ASP A 84 -0.27 19.59 -4.74
N ARG A 85 0.68 19.97 -5.60
CA ARG A 85 1.48 19.00 -6.36
C ARG A 85 2.97 19.26 -6.17
N VAL A 86 3.76 18.20 -6.34
CA VAL A 86 5.20 18.25 -6.16
C VAL A 86 5.88 17.45 -7.25
N GLN A 87 7.00 17.99 -7.76
CA GLN A 87 7.87 17.28 -8.68
C GLN A 87 8.98 16.60 -7.89
N LEU A 88 9.14 15.31 -8.12
CA LEU A 88 10.10 14.46 -7.43
C LEU A 88 11.05 13.80 -8.40
N MET A 89 12.24 13.46 -7.90
CA MET A 89 13.20 12.64 -8.64
C MET A 89 13.59 11.46 -7.79
N ASP A 90 13.40 10.25 -8.31
CA ASP A 90 13.83 9.03 -7.64
C ASP A 90 15.37 9.03 -7.50
N LEU A 91 15.87 8.77 -6.30
CA LEU A 91 17.30 8.85 -6.03
C LEU A 91 18.10 7.64 -6.52
N GLU A 92 17.44 6.56 -6.91
CA GLU A 92 18.12 5.38 -7.46
C GLU A 92 18.22 5.44 -8.98
N ASN A 93 17.11 5.73 -9.66
CA ASN A 93 17.06 5.70 -11.13
C ASN A 93 16.96 7.06 -11.79
N TYR A 94 16.86 8.15 -10.98
CA TYR A 94 16.77 9.53 -11.44
C TYR A 94 15.55 9.85 -12.31
N GLU A 95 14.53 8.98 -12.28
CA GLU A 95 13.26 9.25 -12.93
C GLU A 95 12.56 10.40 -12.24
N THR A 96 12.01 11.35 -13.04
CA THR A 96 11.24 12.46 -12.50
C THR A 96 9.75 12.23 -12.72
N PHE A 97 8.95 12.63 -11.76
CA PHE A 97 7.50 12.47 -11.83
C PHE A 97 6.82 13.46 -10.88
N GLU A 98 5.53 13.66 -11.07
CA GLU A 98 4.73 14.54 -10.22
C GLU A 98 3.74 13.73 -9.39
N LEU A 99 3.57 14.12 -8.13
CA LEU A 99 2.57 13.53 -7.25
C LEU A 99 1.78 14.62 -6.53
N GLU A 100 0.58 14.26 -6.09
CA GLU A 100 -0.17 15.09 -5.16
C GLU A 100 0.52 15.09 -3.80
N VAL A 101 0.51 16.25 -3.16
CA VAL A 101 0.99 16.37 -1.79
C VAL A 101 -0.11 15.81 -0.87
N PRO A 102 0.15 14.75 -0.08
CA PRO A 102 -0.83 14.25 0.87
C PRO A 102 -1.26 15.37 1.84
N PRO A 103 -2.54 15.40 2.24
CA PRO A 103 -3.03 16.45 3.14
C PRO A 103 -2.21 16.58 4.43
N GLU A 104 -1.74 15.47 4.98
CA GLU A 104 -0.95 15.45 6.22
C GLU A 104 0.43 16.10 6.06
N PHE A 105 0.91 16.28 4.82
CA PHE A 105 2.24 16.86 4.58
C PHE A 105 2.19 18.26 3.96
N LYS A 106 1.01 18.83 3.80
CA LYS A 106 0.88 20.19 3.25
C LYS A 106 1.66 21.20 4.10
N GLY A 107 2.45 22.03 3.42
CA GLY A 107 3.26 23.04 4.06
C GLY A 107 4.58 22.51 4.66
N GLN A 108 4.83 21.21 4.58
CA GLN A 108 6.03 20.58 5.14
C GLN A 108 7.02 20.11 4.09
N ILE A 109 6.65 20.15 2.84
CA ILE A 109 7.51 19.70 1.72
C ILE A 109 8.24 20.90 1.15
N GLU A 110 9.56 20.79 1.07
CA GLU A 110 10.42 21.87 0.59
C GLU A 110 11.37 21.36 -0.50
N PRO A 111 11.65 22.18 -1.55
CA PRO A 111 12.63 21.80 -2.57
C PRO A 111 14.00 21.47 -1.95
N GLY A 112 14.64 20.45 -2.50
CA GLY A 112 15.94 19.98 -2.04
C GLY A 112 15.89 18.92 -0.96
N LYS A 113 14.77 18.75 -0.28
CA LYS A 113 14.61 17.72 0.76
C LYS A 113 14.25 16.37 0.18
N GLU A 114 14.53 15.33 0.95
CA GLU A 114 14.18 13.95 0.57
C GLU A 114 12.86 13.56 1.20
N VAL A 115 12.12 12.72 0.48
CA VAL A 115 10.87 12.11 0.97
C VAL A 115 10.91 10.62 0.65
N LEU A 116 10.11 9.84 1.39
CA LEU A 116 9.88 8.45 1.07
C LEU A 116 8.57 8.34 0.29
N TYR A 117 8.57 7.54 -0.75
CA TYR A 117 7.36 7.26 -1.49
C TYR A 117 7.20 5.76 -1.71
N LEU A 118 5.98 5.37 -1.99
CA LEU A 118 5.60 3.99 -2.21
C LEU A 118 5.09 3.85 -3.64
N SER A 119 5.50 2.79 -4.31
CA SER A 119 5.01 2.44 -5.64
C SER A 119 4.36 1.07 -5.59
N ALA A 120 3.16 0.97 -6.14
CA ALA A 120 2.40 -0.28 -6.20
C ALA A 120 1.43 -0.24 -7.37
N MET A 121 1.40 -1.30 -8.18
CA MET A 121 0.44 -1.47 -9.27
C MET A 121 0.37 -0.26 -10.20
N GLY A 122 1.54 0.33 -10.52
CA GLY A 122 1.65 1.47 -11.41
C GLY A 122 1.29 2.83 -10.81
N ARG A 123 1.01 2.88 -9.51
CA ARG A 123 0.68 4.13 -8.80
C ARG A 123 1.72 4.42 -7.73
N ARG A 124 1.85 5.69 -7.37
CA ARG A 124 2.83 6.16 -6.40
C ARG A 124 2.18 7.12 -5.41
N LYS A 125 2.69 7.14 -4.19
CA LYS A 125 2.26 8.12 -3.18
C LYS A 125 3.39 8.40 -2.19
N ILE A 126 3.48 9.65 -1.72
CA ILE A 126 4.42 10.02 -0.65
C ILE A 126 3.90 9.45 0.65
N THR A 127 4.76 8.74 1.38
CA THR A 127 4.38 8.11 2.64
C THR A 127 5.06 8.71 3.85
N ARG A 128 6.17 9.41 3.67
CA ARG A 128 6.96 9.95 4.78
C ARG A 128 7.88 11.06 4.32
N LEU A 129 8.10 12.03 5.17
CA LEU A 129 9.07 13.11 4.94
C LEU A 129 10.47 12.77 5.44
#